data_c4ad2f1b88497ffa87b4b98640c386ef
#
_entry.id   c4ad2f1b88497ffa87b4b98640c386ef
#
_cell.length_a   1.000
_cell.length_b   1.000
_cell.length_c   1.000
_cell.angle_alpha   90.00
_cell.angle_beta   90.00
_cell.angle_gamma   90.00
#
_symmetry.space_group_name_H-M   'P 1'
#
loop_
_entity.id
_entity.type
_entity.pdbx_description
1 polymer ?
#
loop_
_entity_poly.entity_id
_entity_poly.type
_entity_poly.pdbx_seq_one_letter_code
_entity_poly.pdbx_strand_id
1 'polypeptide(L)'
;MKQQSPMLRLWELGEGQQGGLKRAVLSAVVGVLFGMLPYFAAAQIILGLLKGEESTQYYLIWCAVALVGFLVRATLYSLALSQSHKATFAILKSIRERVLEKLPKMPLGTILDTSSGQMKQVIVDQVESMERPLAHLLPEMTANVLGPVCILIYLFVLDWRMALLSLVSIPVGMAFMMAVMAGYGKQYESSVKTTQAMNSAIVEYIGGIEVIKAFNQGKQSYARFSDSVKANASYFYHWMKSCQMPVSLARAISPTTMITILPVGWLLYTGGSLPIETFITTIVLSLGIAGPLLAAMDFVDSLAKVGTIVGSVDAILNGAEQDHGETPAEFQGRDIQLSHVSFGYHADKEVLHDVSLTIPAGTMTAFVGPSGSGKSTIAKLIAGFWDVTSGSITLGGQDLRHIPLKQLYDQVAFVSQDNYLFDESIRENIRMGRPAATDAEVEAVAKAAGCDAFIRSLEHGYGTVVGGGGAHLSGGERQRIAIARAMLKDAPIVVLDEATAYIDPENEAVVQQAVGRLVAGKTVLVIAHRLSTITGADQIVVVNGGRIQDVGTHGELLKNCPLYQEMWRAHMGAKEGEQA
;
A
#
# COMPACT_ATOMS: atom_id res chain seq x y z
N MET A 1 -7.33 -19.54 -10.33
CA MET A 1 -7.36 -18.50 -11.39
C MET A 1 -6.00 -18.50 -12.12
N LYS A 2 -5.96 -18.47 -13.46
CA LYS A 2 -4.69 -18.33 -14.21
C LYS A 2 -4.09 -16.98 -13.82
N GLN A 3 -2.89 -16.96 -13.26
CA GLN A 3 -2.14 -15.73 -13.02
C GLN A 3 -2.00 -15.02 -14.38
N GLN A 4 -2.70 -13.90 -14.54
CA GLN A 4 -2.50 -13.03 -15.69
C GLN A 4 -1.07 -12.50 -15.66
N SER A 5 -0.49 -12.27 -16.84
CA SER A 5 0.82 -11.63 -16.93
C SER A 5 0.76 -10.26 -16.21
N PRO A 6 1.72 -9.93 -15.30
CA PRO A 6 1.74 -8.64 -14.60
C PRO A 6 1.64 -7.43 -15.54
N MET A 7 2.19 -7.54 -16.74
CA MET A 7 2.11 -6.48 -17.75
C MET A 7 0.72 -6.33 -18.33
N LEU A 8 -0.02 -7.42 -18.53
CA LEU A 8 -1.41 -7.36 -18.99
C LEU A 8 -2.28 -6.70 -17.92
N ARG A 9 -2.07 -7.08 -16.66
CA ARG A 9 -2.77 -6.49 -15.53
C ARG A 9 -2.49 -5.00 -15.36
N LEU A 10 -1.22 -4.61 -15.53
CA LEU A 10 -0.85 -3.19 -15.53
C LEU A 10 -1.52 -2.42 -16.67
N TRP A 11 -1.66 -3.04 -17.84
CA TRP A 11 -2.36 -2.44 -18.99
C TRP A 11 -3.86 -2.23 -18.73
N GLU A 12 -4.50 -3.15 -17.99
CA GLU A 12 -5.89 -3.01 -17.52
C GLU A 12 -6.01 -1.90 -16.46
N LEU A 13 -5.09 -1.86 -15.49
CA LEU A 13 -5.05 -0.78 -14.49
C LEU A 13 -4.83 0.60 -15.10
N GLY A 14 -4.17 0.64 -16.27
CA GLY A 14 -3.95 1.85 -17.08
C GLY A 14 -5.06 2.17 -18.07
N GLU A 15 -6.23 1.58 -17.95
CA GLU A 15 -7.37 1.85 -18.82
C GLU A 15 -7.70 3.35 -18.84
N GLY A 16 -7.88 3.91 -20.04
CA GLY A 16 -8.02 5.36 -20.25
C GLY A 16 -6.72 6.11 -20.54
N GLN A 17 -5.53 5.59 -20.21
CA GLN A 17 -4.22 6.20 -20.50
C GLN A 17 -3.49 5.55 -21.69
N GLN A 18 -4.04 4.49 -22.25
CA GLN A 18 -3.46 3.73 -23.36
C GLN A 18 -3.18 4.60 -24.60
N GLY A 19 -4.01 5.60 -24.86
CA GLY A 19 -3.82 6.54 -25.96
C GLY A 19 -2.54 7.38 -25.82
N GLY A 20 -2.21 7.81 -24.60
CA GLY A 20 -0.96 8.53 -24.30
C GLY A 20 0.27 7.64 -24.51
N LEU A 21 0.22 6.41 -24.01
CA LEU A 21 1.30 5.42 -24.19
C LEU A 21 1.54 5.06 -25.65
N LYS A 22 0.47 4.83 -26.43
CA LYS A 22 0.57 4.56 -27.88
C LYS A 22 1.23 5.74 -28.63
N ARG A 23 0.88 6.97 -28.30
CA ARG A 23 1.52 8.16 -28.90
C ARG A 23 2.98 8.27 -28.53
N ALA A 24 3.35 7.97 -27.28
CA ALA A 24 4.73 7.94 -26.82
C ALA A 24 5.56 6.93 -27.63
N VAL A 25 5.04 5.70 -27.80
CA VAL A 25 5.68 4.67 -28.63
C VAL A 25 5.82 5.12 -30.09
N LEU A 26 4.78 5.69 -30.69
CA LEU A 26 4.83 6.18 -32.06
C LEU A 26 5.90 7.28 -32.22
N SER A 27 5.97 8.23 -31.29
CA SER A 27 7.00 9.28 -31.30
C SER A 27 8.40 8.68 -31.15
N ALA A 28 8.57 7.65 -30.31
CA ALA A 28 9.84 6.93 -30.16
C ALA A 28 10.24 6.21 -31.48
N VAL A 29 9.31 5.51 -32.12
CA VAL A 29 9.53 4.84 -33.43
C VAL A 29 10.03 5.82 -34.48
N VAL A 30 9.31 6.92 -34.68
CA VAL A 30 9.73 7.96 -35.65
C VAL A 30 11.06 8.57 -35.27
N GLY A 31 11.28 8.85 -33.96
CA GLY A 31 12.53 9.35 -33.45
C GLY A 31 13.73 8.44 -33.73
N VAL A 32 13.55 7.12 -33.66
CA VAL A 32 14.59 6.14 -34.01
C VAL A 32 14.99 6.24 -35.49
N LEU A 33 14.02 6.34 -36.39
CA LEU A 33 14.31 6.44 -37.84
C LEU A 33 15.16 7.71 -38.14
N PHE A 34 14.79 8.85 -37.58
CA PHE A 34 15.59 10.08 -37.70
C PHE A 34 16.94 9.96 -37.00
N GLY A 35 17.01 9.20 -35.92
CA GLY A 35 18.25 8.91 -35.19
C GLY A 35 19.28 8.09 -35.96
N MET A 36 18.91 7.44 -37.04
CA MET A 36 19.85 6.75 -37.95
C MET A 36 20.56 7.73 -38.91
N LEU A 37 19.95 8.89 -39.22
CA LEU A 37 20.52 9.85 -40.16
C LEU A 37 21.94 10.34 -39.80
N PRO A 38 22.30 10.66 -38.55
CA PRO A 38 23.65 11.03 -38.19
C PRO A 38 24.70 9.96 -38.50
N TYR A 39 24.38 8.67 -38.24
CA TYR A 39 25.30 7.57 -38.57
C TYR A 39 25.50 7.42 -40.07
N PHE A 40 24.41 7.52 -40.84
CA PHE A 40 24.46 7.45 -42.28
C PHE A 40 25.24 8.64 -42.87
N ALA A 41 24.98 9.85 -42.36
CA ALA A 41 25.71 11.06 -42.81
C ALA A 41 27.20 10.97 -42.50
N ALA A 42 27.58 10.46 -41.32
CA ALA A 42 28.98 10.23 -40.96
C ALA A 42 29.66 9.26 -41.93
N ALA A 43 28.99 8.15 -42.29
CA ALA A 43 29.51 7.22 -43.28
C ALA A 43 29.73 7.90 -44.66
N GLN A 44 28.78 8.72 -45.13
CA GLN A 44 28.91 9.43 -46.40
C GLN A 44 30.03 10.49 -46.39
N ILE A 45 30.22 11.21 -45.27
CA ILE A 45 31.33 12.17 -45.11
C ILE A 45 32.68 11.44 -45.19
N ILE A 46 32.84 10.29 -44.48
CA ILE A 46 34.07 9.51 -44.51
C ILE A 46 34.35 9.00 -45.94
N LEU A 47 33.30 8.50 -46.60
CA LEU A 47 33.41 8.02 -48.00
C LEU A 47 33.77 9.11 -48.98
N GLY A 48 33.20 10.31 -48.84
CA GLY A 48 33.59 11.51 -49.61
C GLY A 48 35.07 11.85 -49.46
N LEU A 49 35.56 11.87 -48.22
CA LEU A 49 36.96 12.12 -47.93
C LEU A 49 37.89 11.09 -48.58
N LEU A 50 37.51 9.82 -48.55
CA LEU A 50 38.32 8.72 -49.17
C LEU A 50 38.30 8.74 -50.67
N LYS A 51 37.20 9.24 -51.29
CA LYS A 51 37.07 9.41 -52.74
C LYS A 51 37.70 10.70 -53.27
N GLY A 52 38.23 11.56 -52.37
CA GLY A 52 38.81 12.82 -52.75
C GLY A 52 37.74 13.86 -53.19
N GLU A 53 36.55 13.81 -52.64
CA GLU A 53 35.48 14.79 -52.93
C GLU A 53 35.92 16.16 -52.39
N GLU A 54 36.07 17.16 -53.30
CA GLU A 54 36.53 18.49 -52.94
C GLU A 54 35.37 19.49 -52.70
N SER A 55 34.14 19.07 -52.96
CA SER A 55 32.97 19.94 -52.83
C SER A 55 32.62 20.25 -51.40
N THR A 56 32.89 21.43 -50.91
CA THR A 56 32.45 21.91 -49.62
C THR A 56 30.94 21.80 -49.42
N GLN A 57 30.17 21.98 -50.48
CA GLN A 57 28.71 21.86 -50.47
C GLN A 57 28.27 20.41 -50.12
N TYR A 58 28.97 19.39 -50.62
CA TYR A 58 28.71 18.00 -50.28
C TYR A 58 28.79 17.74 -48.77
N TYR A 59 29.85 18.19 -48.12
CA TYR A 59 30.05 18.03 -46.68
C TYR A 59 29.04 18.83 -45.86
N LEU A 60 28.74 20.05 -46.28
CA LEU A 60 27.74 20.90 -45.63
C LEU A 60 26.33 20.25 -45.68
N ILE A 61 25.96 19.65 -46.79
CA ILE A 61 24.66 18.92 -46.90
C ILE A 61 24.60 17.75 -45.91
N TRP A 62 25.64 16.91 -45.83
CA TRP A 62 25.64 15.78 -44.93
C TRP A 62 25.73 16.22 -43.47
N CYS A 63 26.45 17.26 -43.14
CA CYS A 63 26.43 17.86 -41.82
C CYS A 63 25.04 18.40 -41.45
N ALA A 64 24.34 19.04 -42.39
CA ALA A 64 22.97 19.50 -42.17
C ALA A 64 22.00 18.34 -41.98
N VAL A 65 22.13 17.25 -42.76
CA VAL A 65 21.33 16.03 -42.59
C VAL A 65 21.56 15.42 -41.21
N ALA A 66 22.80 15.33 -40.74
CA ALA A 66 23.13 14.83 -39.40
C ALA A 66 22.50 15.71 -38.33
N LEU A 67 22.62 17.04 -38.43
CA LEU A 67 22.08 18.00 -37.47
C LEU A 67 20.55 17.92 -37.41
N VAL A 68 19.87 17.91 -38.55
CA VAL A 68 18.41 17.81 -38.63
C VAL A 68 17.96 16.47 -38.03
N GLY A 69 18.60 15.36 -38.40
CA GLY A 69 18.31 14.04 -37.81
C GLY A 69 18.43 14.03 -36.30
N PHE A 70 19.50 14.60 -35.78
CA PHE A 70 19.73 14.72 -34.32
C PHE A 70 18.66 15.58 -33.63
N LEU A 71 18.35 16.76 -34.17
CA LEU A 71 17.36 17.68 -33.57
C LEU A 71 15.95 17.07 -33.59
N VAL A 72 15.53 16.45 -34.70
CA VAL A 72 14.24 15.79 -34.79
C VAL A 72 14.17 14.61 -33.82
N ARG A 73 15.21 13.78 -33.74
CA ARG A 73 15.29 12.69 -32.74
C ARG A 73 15.15 13.21 -31.32
N ALA A 74 15.92 14.26 -30.95
CA ALA A 74 15.91 14.83 -29.60
C ALA A 74 14.52 15.37 -29.23
N THR A 75 13.87 16.07 -30.16
CA THR A 75 12.52 16.61 -29.98
C THR A 75 11.49 15.50 -29.81
N LEU A 76 11.49 14.51 -30.70
CA LEU A 76 10.55 13.38 -30.64
C LEU A 76 10.76 12.51 -29.41
N TYR A 77 12.00 12.31 -28.98
CA TYR A 77 12.32 11.60 -27.74
C TYR A 77 11.79 12.37 -26.51
N SER A 78 11.99 13.68 -26.44
CA SER A 78 11.44 14.51 -25.37
C SER A 78 9.91 14.47 -25.34
N LEU A 79 9.25 14.53 -26.51
CA LEU A 79 7.80 14.40 -26.61
C LEU A 79 7.32 13.02 -26.17
N ALA A 80 8.01 11.94 -26.58
CA ALA A 80 7.68 10.57 -26.18
C ALA A 80 7.76 10.40 -24.66
N LEU A 81 8.84 10.87 -24.03
CA LEU A 81 8.99 10.84 -22.56
C LEU A 81 7.92 11.67 -21.86
N SER A 82 7.67 12.91 -22.30
CA SER A 82 6.64 13.77 -21.71
C SER A 82 5.26 13.11 -21.73
N GLN A 83 4.88 12.49 -22.84
CA GLN A 83 3.61 11.76 -22.94
C GLN A 83 3.57 10.51 -22.05
N SER A 84 4.68 9.78 -21.99
CA SER A 84 4.80 8.58 -21.17
C SER A 84 4.72 8.92 -19.68
N HIS A 85 5.44 9.95 -19.20
CA HIS A 85 5.36 10.42 -17.81
C HIS A 85 3.93 10.85 -17.43
N LYS A 86 3.26 11.66 -18.27
CA LYS A 86 1.86 12.06 -18.03
C LYS A 86 0.93 10.85 -17.89
N ALA A 87 1.05 9.87 -18.77
CA ALA A 87 0.26 8.65 -18.70
C ALA A 87 0.59 7.83 -17.43
N THR A 88 1.87 7.71 -17.11
CA THR A 88 2.35 6.99 -15.90
C THR A 88 1.79 7.61 -14.62
N PHE A 89 1.92 8.93 -14.43
CA PHE A 89 1.36 9.58 -13.23
C PHE A 89 -0.16 9.40 -13.12
N ALA A 90 -0.88 9.44 -14.24
CA ALA A 90 -2.31 9.18 -14.24
C ALA A 90 -2.65 7.72 -13.86
N ILE A 91 -1.83 6.74 -14.30
CA ILE A 91 -1.96 5.33 -13.92
C ILE A 91 -1.70 5.16 -12.41
N LEU A 92 -0.60 5.74 -11.88
CA LEU A 92 -0.26 5.65 -10.46
C LEU A 92 -1.34 6.30 -9.58
N LYS A 93 -1.90 7.43 -10.01
CA LYS A 93 -3.05 8.06 -9.37
C LYS A 93 -4.24 7.11 -9.33
N SER A 94 -4.64 6.54 -10.48
CA SER A 94 -5.77 5.61 -10.57
C SER A 94 -5.59 4.37 -9.68
N ILE A 95 -4.38 3.81 -9.60
CA ILE A 95 -4.06 2.69 -8.71
C ILE A 95 -4.32 3.08 -7.25
N ARG A 96 -3.80 4.24 -6.81
CA ARG A 96 -3.99 4.73 -5.44
C ARG A 96 -5.47 4.97 -5.13
N GLU A 97 -6.20 5.62 -6.02
CA GLU A 97 -7.64 5.86 -5.88
C GLU A 97 -8.42 4.55 -5.72
N ARG A 98 -8.19 3.57 -6.61
CA ARG A 98 -8.84 2.25 -6.53
C ARG A 98 -8.53 1.50 -5.23
N VAL A 99 -7.29 1.56 -4.77
CA VAL A 99 -6.91 0.95 -3.48
C VAL A 99 -7.60 1.64 -2.32
N LEU A 100 -7.62 2.99 -2.30
CA LEU A 100 -8.30 3.75 -1.24
C LEU A 100 -9.82 3.54 -1.25
N GLU A 101 -10.45 3.38 -2.41
CA GLU A 101 -11.88 3.04 -2.54
C GLU A 101 -12.18 1.59 -2.10
N LYS A 102 -11.20 0.69 -2.23
CA LYS A 102 -11.32 -0.71 -1.83
C LYS A 102 -11.26 -0.89 -0.32
N LEU A 103 -10.36 -0.16 0.37
CA LEU A 103 -10.11 -0.35 1.81
C LEU A 103 -11.37 -0.30 2.68
N PRO A 104 -12.30 0.66 2.54
CA PRO A 104 -13.50 0.69 3.37
C PRO A 104 -14.49 -0.46 3.13
N LYS A 105 -14.32 -1.20 2.02
CA LYS A 105 -15.17 -2.34 1.66
C LYS A 105 -14.58 -3.68 2.13
N MET A 106 -13.32 -3.67 2.57
CA MET A 106 -12.66 -4.89 3.07
C MET A 106 -13.08 -5.16 4.52
N PRO A 107 -13.14 -6.43 4.94
CA PRO A 107 -13.32 -6.77 6.34
C PRO A 107 -12.24 -6.11 7.19
N LEU A 108 -12.63 -5.48 8.30
CA LEU A 108 -11.70 -4.73 9.16
C LEU A 108 -10.54 -5.63 9.66
N GLY A 109 -10.79 -6.93 9.88
CA GLY A 109 -9.75 -7.89 10.24
C GLY A 109 -8.61 -7.94 9.25
N THR A 110 -8.92 -8.03 7.98
CA THR A 110 -7.90 -8.06 6.90
C THR A 110 -7.02 -6.79 6.93
N ILE A 111 -7.63 -5.64 7.27
CA ILE A 111 -6.89 -4.37 7.37
C ILE A 111 -6.03 -4.34 8.64
N LEU A 112 -6.55 -4.82 9.79
CA LEU A 112 -5.83 -4.83 11.06
C LEU A 112 -4.70 -5.86 11.11
N ASP A 113 -4.82 -6.98 10.39
CA ASP A 113 -3.76 -7.99 10.25
C ASP A 113 -2.57 -7.47 9.43
N THR A 114 -2.80 -6.45 8.60
CA THR A 114 -1.74 -5.77 7.85
C THR A 114 -1.29 -4.53 8.60
N SER A 115 -0.02 -4.45 8.98
CA SER A 115 0.47 -3.24 9.68
C SER A 115 0.28 -2.00 8.80
N SER A 116 -0.05 -0.86 9.44
CA SER A 116 -0.21 0.42 8.73
C SER A 116 1.05 0.82 7.94
N GLY A 117 2.23 0.44 8.44
CA GLY A 117 3.51 0.61 7.75
C GLY A 117 3.60 -0.20 6.45
N GLN A 118 3.14 -1.46 6.46
CA GLN A 118 3.09 -2.29 5.25
C GLN A 118 2.08 -1.74 4.23
N MET A 119 0.91 -1.32 4.69
CA MET A 119 -0.10 -0.72 3.81
C MET A 119 0.43 0.57 3.16
N LYS A 120 1.05 1.47 3.95
CA LYS A 120 1.73 2.66 3.43
C LYS A 120 2.81 2.29 2.43
N GLN A 121 3.64 1.28 2.72
CA GLN A 121 4.70 0.84 1.84
C GLN A 121 4.15 0.42 0.46
N VAL A 122 3.03 -0.32 0.42
CA VAL A 122 2.41 -0.72 -0.86
C VAL A 122 1.83 0.48 -1.60
N ILE A 123 0.96 1.28 -0.94
CA ILE A 123 0.17 2.34 -1.57
C ILE A 123 1.05 3.53 -1.98
N VAL A 124 2.04 3.88 -1.15
CA VAL A 124 2.88 5.06 -1.37
C VAL A 124 4.20 4.66 -2.01
N ASP A 125 5.04 3.93 -1.27
CA ASP A 125 6.45 3.76 -1.63
C ASP A 125 6.64 2.81 -2.84
N GLN A 126 5.94 1.68 -2.88
CA GLN A 126 6.03 0.74 -3.99
C GLN A 126 5.38 1.30 -5.26
N VAL A 127 4.16 1.86 -5.15
CA VAL A 127 3.48 2.48 -6.29
C VAL A 127 4.32 3.62 -6.87
N GLU A 128 4.89 4.50 -6.02
CA GLU A 128 5.80 5.56 -6.48
C GLU A 128 7.03 5.00 -7.20
N SER A 129 7.61 3.92 -6.67
CA SER A 129 8.81 3.31 -7.26
C SER A 129 8.58 2.70 -8.66
N MET A 130 7.32 2.56 -9.11
CA MET A 130 6.98 2.17 -10.49
C MET A 130 7.07 3.33 -11.49
N GLU A 131 7.09 4.59 -11.03
CA GLU A 131 7.08 5.77 -11.91
C GLU A 131 8.16 5.69 -12.97
N ARG A 132 9.42 5.63 -12.54
CA ARG A 132 10.56 5.61 -13.46
C ARG A 132 10.55 4.41 -14.41
N PRO A 133 10.39 3.15 -13.95
CA PRO A 133 10.26 2.01 -14.84
C PRO A 133 9.15 2.18 -15.89
N LEU A 134 7.95 2.61 -15.49
CA LEU A 134 6.82 2.73 -16.41
C LEU A 134 6.99 3.85 -17.42
N ALA A 135 7.46 5.01 -16.98
CA ALA A 135 7.63 6.17 -17.84
C ALA A 135 8.68 5.93 -18.93
N HIS A 136 9.75 5.21 -18.62
CA HIS A 136 10.86 4.97 -19.52
C HIS A 136 10.73 3.66 -20.32
N LEU A 137 10.03 2.64 -19.76
CA LEU A 137 9.97 1.30 -20.34
C LEU A 137 9.53 1.31 -21.80
N LEU A 138 8.34 1.86 -22.09
CA LEU A 138 7.77 1.77 -23.44
C LEU A 138 8.56 2.57 -24.50
N PRO A 139 8.86 3.89 -24.30
CA PRO A 139 9.60 4.65 -25.30
C PRO A 139 11.06 4.20 -25.44
N GLU A 140 11.75 3.90 -24.34
CA GLU A 140 13.16 3.51 -24.39
C GLU A 140 13.38 2.08 -24.86
N MET A 141 12.56 1.11 -24.42
CA MET A 141 12.63 -0.26 -24.97
C MET A 141 12.35 -0.26 -26.47
N THR A 142 11.35 0.53 -26.92
CA THR A 142 11.07 0.68 -28.34
C THR A 142 12.28 1.22 -29.08
N ALA A 143 12.92 2.28 -28.59
CA ALA A 143 14.08 2.87 -29.21
C ALA A 143 15.31 1.92 -29.18
N ASN A 144 15.56 1.29 -28.04
CA ASN A 144 16.74 0.44 -27.83
C ASN A 144 16.65 -0.91 -28.56
N VAL A 145 15.47 -1.38 -28.91
CA VAL A 145 15.28 -2.59 -29.72
C VAL A 145 15.16 -2.25 -31.19
N LEU A 146 14.35 -1.28 -31.55
CA LEU A 146 14.07 -0.95 -32.95
C LEU A 146 15.30 -0.38 -33.68
N GLY A 147 16.11 0.45 -33.00
CA GLY A 147 17.32 1.03 -33.59
C GLY A 147 18.30 -0.04 -34.11
N PRO A 148 18.80 -0.95 -33.25
CA PRO A 148 19.61 -2.06 -33.68
C PRO A 148 18.99 -2.93 -34.77
N VAL A 149 17.68 -3.21 -34.66
CA VAL A 149 16.97 -4.02 -35.68
C VAL A 149 17.00 -3.32 -37.05
N CYS A 150 16.71 -2.04 -37.11
CA CYS A 150 16.79 -1.26 -38.36
C CYS A 150 18.21 -1.23 -38.93
N ILE A 151 19.23 -1.02 -38.08
CA ILE A 151 20.62 -1.05 -38.50
C ILE A 151 20.98 -2.44 -39.07
N LEU A 152 20.62 -3.50 -38.38
CA LEU A 152 20.90 -4.87 -38.82
C LEU A 152 20.21 -5.19 -40.16
N ILE A 153 18.95 -4.84 -40.33
CA ILE A 153 18.23 -5.03 -41.61
C ILE A 153 19.01 -4.34 -42.74
N TYR A 154 19.45 -3.10 -42.50
CA TYR A 154 20.21 -2.36 -43.52
C TYR A 154 21.59 -3.00 -43.77
N LEU A 155 22.32 -3.46 -42.75
CA LEU A 155 23.60 -4.17 -42.92
C LEU A 155 23.41 -5.49 -43.68
N PHE A 156 22.34 -6.25 -43.45
CA PHE A 156 22.04 -7.47 -44.20
C PHE A 156 21.78 -7.22 -45.70
N VAL A 157 21.16 -6.07 -46.01
CA VAL A 157 20.97 -5.66 -47.41
C VAL A 157 22.30 -5.28 -48.06
N LEU A 158 23.24 -4.68 -47.32
CA LEU A 158 24.55 -4.29 -47.84
C LEU A 158 25.49 -5.48 -48.06
N ASP A 159 25.72 -6.26 -47.00
CA ASP A 159 26.51 -7.49 -47.04
C ASP A 159 26.18 -8.35 -45.80
N TRP A 160 25.60 -9.53 -46.02
CA TRP A 160 25.19 -10.44 -44.96
C TRP A 160 26.34 -10.93 -44.09
N ARG A 161 27.56 -11.04 -44.62
CA ARG A 161 28.77 -11.48 -43.90
C ARG A 161 29.14 -10.43 -42.86
N MET A 162 29.15 -9.16 -43.25
CA MET A 162 29.47 -8.04 -42.38
C MET A 162 28.39 -7.85 -41.30
N ALA A 163 27.11 -8.09 -41.65
CA ALA A 163 26.00 -8.06 -40.68
C ALA A 163 26.19 -9.15 -39.62
N LEU A 164 26.52 -10.37 -40.00
CA LEU A 164 26.81 -11.45 -39.04
C LEU A 164 28.03 -11.15 -38.17
N LEU A 165 29.11 -10.59 -38.74
CA LEU A 165 30.29 -10.18 -37.97
C LEU A 165 29.98 -9.12 -36.92
N SER A 166 29.03 -8.22 -37.22
CA SER A 166 28.58 -7.20 -36.25
C SER A 166 27.81 -7.78 -35.05
N LEU A 167 27.32 -9.01 -35.17
CA LEU A 167 26.56 -9.67 -34.10
C LEU A 167 27.43 -10.60 -33.23
N VAL A 168 28.63 -11.02 -33.64
CA VAL A 168 29.42 -12.05 -32.93
C VAL A 168 29.70 -11.75 -31.47
N SER A 169 30.00 -10.48 -31.14
CA SER A 169 30.30 -10.07 -29.77
C SER A 169 29.08 -10.14 -28.82
N ILE A 170 27.88 -9.99 -29.34
CA ILE A 170 26.64 -9.92 -28.58
C ILE A 170 26.28 -11.24 -27.91
N PRO A 171 26.17 -12.40 -28.62
CA PRO A 171 25.92 -13.69 -28.00
C PRO A 171 26.98 -14.09 -26.96
N VAL A 172 28.25 -13.73 -27.19
CA VAL A 172 29.33 -13.99 -26.21
C VAL A 172 29.09 -13.20 -24.92
N GLY A 173 28.81 -11.90 -25.02
CA GLY A 173 28.48 -11.09 -23.86
C GLY A 173 27.18 -11.55 -23.17
N MET A 174 26.16 -11.93 -23.95
CA MET A 174 24.92 -12.49 -23.41
C MET A 174 25.13 -13.80 -22.65
N ALA A 175 26.06 -14.67 -23.06
CA ALA A 175 26.36 -15.91 -22.34
C ALA A 175 26.85 -15.62 -20.91
N PHE A 176 27.72 -14.61 -20.74
CA PHE A 176 28.14 -14.16 -19.39
C PHE A 176 26.99 -13.59 -18.57
N MET A 177 26.08 -12.83 -19.18
CA MET A 177 24.91 -12.29 -18.49
C MET A 177 23.93 -13.39 -18.10
N MET A 178 23.69 -14.39 -18.96
CA MET A 178 22.83 -15.53 -18.63
C MET A 178 23.39 -16.36 -17.47
N ALA A 179 24.71 -16.49 -17.33
CA ALA A 179 25.33 -17.14 -16.19
C ALA A 179 24.99 -16.43 -14.85
N VAL A 180 24.88 -15.10 -14.85
CA VAL A 180 24.41 -14.32 -13.69
C VAL A 180 22.92 -14.54 -13.46
N MET A 181 22.12 -14.50 -14.52
CA MET A 181 20.66 -14.63 -14.44
C MET A 181 20.20 -16.02 -13.95
N ALA A 182 20.94 -17.07 -14.22
CA ALA A 182 20.60 -18.43 -13.79
C ALA A 182 20.47 -18.58 -12.26
N GLY A 183 21.20 -17.77 -11.47
CA GLY A 183 21.13 -17.78 -10.02
C GLY A 183 20.32 -16.61 -9.41
N TYR A 184 19.92 -15.64 -10.23
CA TYR A 184 19.38 -14.34 -9.78
C TYR A 184 18.15 -14.46 -8.88
N GLY A 185 17.16 -15.28 -9.25
CA GLY A 185 15.91 -15.42 -8.48
C GLY A 185 16.15 -15.87 -7.04
N LYS A 186 17.03 -16.87 -6.84
CA LYS A 186 17.40 -17.36 -5.50
C LYS A 186 18.16 -16.30 -4.69
N GLN A 187 19.07 -15.58 -5.33
CA GLN A 187 19.83 -14.51 -4.69
C GLN A 187 18.91 -13.34 -4.32
N TYR A 188 17.99 -12.98 -5.20
CA TYR A 188 17.01 -11.93 -4.95
C TYR A 188 16.09 -12.26 -3.76
N GLU A 189 15.54 -13.48 -3.71
CA GLU A 189 14.73 -13.94 -2.58
C GLU A 189 15.50 -13.86 -1.25
N SER A 190 16.76 -14.29 -1.25
CA SER A 190 17.62 -14.21 -0.06
C SER A 190 17.92 -12.77 0.33
N SER A 191 18.10 -11.86 -0.63
CA SER A 191 18.30 -10.43 -0.38
C SER A 191 17.08 -9.79 0.29
N VAL A 192 15.89 -10.15 -0.17
CA VAL A 192 14.63 -9.69 0.43
C VAL A 192 14.52 -10.15 1.88
N LYS A 193 14.79 -11.45 2.17
CA LYS A 193 14.76 -12.00 3.54
C LYS A 193 15.74 -11.28 4.47
N THR A 194 16.97 -11.05 4.02
CA THR A 194 18.02 -10.39 4.81
C THR A 194 17.68 -8.92 5.07
N THR A 195 17.11 -8.23 4.07
CA THR A 195 16.66 -6.84 4.20
C THR A 195 15.46 -6.74 5.15
N GLN A 196 14.51 -7.66 5.08
CA GLN A 196 13.37 -7.71 6.02
C GLN A 196 13.84 -7.94 7.46
N ALA A 197 14.79 -8.87 7.68
CA ALA A 197 15.37 -9.10 9.01
C ALA A 197 16.05 -7.84 9.57
N MET A 198 16.80 -7.12 8.74
CA MET A 198 17.40 -5.84 9.11
C MET A 198 16.34 -4.79 9.46
N ASN A 199 15.33 -4.62 8.61
CA ASN A 199 14.26 -3.65 8.83
C ASN A 199 13.48 -3.95 10.12
N SER A 200 13.18 -5.22 10.39
CA SER A 200 12.53 -5.65 11.64
C SER A 200 13.37 -5.30 12.86
N ALA A 201 14.70 -5.54 12.81
CA ALA A 201 15.60 -5.18 13.89
C ALA A 201 15.69 -3.65 14.12
N ILE A 202 15.60 -2.84 13.06
CA ILE A 202 15.55 -1.37 13.14
C ILE A 202 14.27 -0.93 13.86
N VAL A 203 13.12 -1.45 13.42
CA VAL A 203 11.81 -1.10 14.01
C VAL A 203 11.74 -1.52 15.48
N GLU A 204 12.22 -2.72 15.83
CA GLU A 204 12.30 -3.20 17.21
C GLU A 204 13.21 -2.31 18.07
N TYR A 205 14.38 -1.90 17.56
CA TYR A 205 15.31 -1.02 18.25
C TYR A 205 14.73 0.36 18.52
N ILE A 206 14.10 0.98 17.49
CA ILE A 206 13.49 2.31 17.62
C ILE A 206 12.24 2.24 18.51
N GLY A 207 11.36 1.27 18.29
CA GLY A 207 10.13 1.11 19.06
C GLY A 207 10.38 0.78 20.55
N GLY A 208 11.49 0.07 20.83
CA GLY A 208 11.90 -0.29 22.18
C GLY A 208 12.87 0.69 22.86
N ILE A 209 13.13 1.87 22.27
CA ILE A 209 14.19 2.78 22.74
C ILE A 209 14.01 3.24 24.19
N GLU A 210 12.77 3.44 24.62
CA GLU A 210 12.44 3.81 26.02
C GLU A 210 12.85 2.70 27.00
N VAL A 211 12.50 1.46 26.68
CA VAL A 211 12.85 0.28 27.48
C VAL A 211 14.37 0.10 27.52
N ILE A 212 15.03 0.21 26.35
CA ILE A 212 16.48 0.12 26.22
C ILE A 212 17.18 1.15 27.11
N LYS A 213 16.69 2.39 27.13
CA LYS A 213 17.21 3.47 27.98
C LYS A 213 16.91 3.23 29.47
N ALA A 214 15.65 2.88 29.78
CA ALA A 214 15.23 2.64 31.19
C ALA A 214 16.01 1.52 31.85
N PHE A 215 16.32 0.45 31.12
CA PHE A 215 17.06 -0.71 31.67
C PHE A 215 18.55 -0.71 31.32
N ASN A 216 19.09 0.37 30.75
CA ASN A 216 20.50 0.53 30.36
C ASN A 216 21.04 -0.62 29.48
N GLN A 217 20.19 -1.16 28.59
CA GLN A 217 20.54 -2.28 27.71
C GLN A 217 21.10 -1.80 26.33
N GLY A 218 21.59 -0.57 26.26
CA GLY A 218 22.04 0.05 25.01
C GLY A 218 23.10 -0.75 24.25
N LYS A 219 24.07 -1.35 24.95
CA LYS A 219 25.14 -2.12 24.29
C LYS A 219 24.64 -3.40 23.63
N GLN A 220 23.80 -4.18 24.31
CA GLN A 220 23.31 -5.46 23.81
C GLN A 220 22.29 -5.30 22.67
N SER A 221 21.35 -4.37 22.82
CA SER A 221 20.37 -4.06 21.80
C SER A 221 21.02 -3.44 20.55
N TYR A 222 22.03 -2.58 20.74
CA TYR A 222 22.83 -2.04 19.65
C TYR A 222 23.64 -3.12 18.91
N ALA A 223 24.21 -4.09 19.64
CA ALA A 223 24.94 -5.20 19.00
C ALA A 223 24.03 -6.00 18.08
N ARG A 224 22.82 -6.39 18.52
CA ARG A 224 21.84 -7.12 17.69
C ARG A 224 21.45 -6.36 16.44
N PHE A 225 21.18 -5.06 16.58
CA PHE A 225 20.93 -4.17 15.43
C PHE A 225 22.14 -4.12 14.49
N SER A 226 23.33 -3.83 15.04
CA SER A 226 24.59 -3.75 14.27
C SER A 226 24.89 -5.05 13.50
N ASP A 227 24.65 -6.20 14.12
CA ASP A 227 24.89 -7.50 13.50
C ASP A 227 23.91 -7.78 12.34
N SER A 228 22.65 -7.37 12.47
CA SER A 228 21.68 -7.48 11.37
C SER A 228 22.07 -6.58 10.17
N VAL A 229 22.55 -5.37 10.43
CA VAL A 229 23.06 -4.45 9.38
C VAL A 229 24.31 -5.04 8.71
N LYS A 230 25.26 -5.57 9.51
CA LYS A 230 26.47 -6.21 8.97
C LYS A 230 26.14 -7.45 8.14
N ALA A 231 25.19 -8.28 8.59
CA ALA A 231 24.74 -9.47 7.87
C ALA A 231 24.15 -9.09 6.50
N ASN A 232 23.28 -8.05 6.48
CA ASN A 232 22.71 -7.52 5.24
C ASN A 232 23.80 -6.97 4.31
N ALA A 233 24.69 -6.12 4.80
CA ALA A 233 25.79 -5.55 4.02
C ALA A 233 26.74 -6.63 3.50
N SER A 234 27.11 -7.63 4.32
CA SER A 234 27.93 -8.75 3.94
C SER A 234 27.28 -9.60 2.85
N TYR A 235 25.97 -9.85 2.96
CA TYR A 235 25.22 -10.57 1.93
C TYR A 235 25.30 -9.87 0.57
N PHE A 236 24.97 -8.57 0.53
CA PHE A 236 25.04 -7.80 -0.72
C PHE A 236 26.46 -7.70 -1.27
N TYR A 237 27.46 -7.54 -0.41
CA TYR A 237 28.86 -7.53 -0.82
C TYR A 237 29.25 -8.84 -1.52
N HIS A 238 28.92 -10.00 -0.94
CA HIS A 238 29.24 -11.29 -1.53
C HIS A 238 28.49 -11.54 -2.83
N TRP A 239 27.20 -11.17 -2.88
CA TRP A 239 26.42 -11.26 -4.10
C TRP A 239 26.98 -10.38 -5.22
N MET A 240 27.22 -9.11 -4.94
CA MET A 240 27.84 -8.17 -5.90
C MET A 240 29.20 -8.68 -6.39
N LYS A 241 30.03 -9.16 -5.47
CA LYS A 241 31.36 -9.73 -5.80
C LYS A 241 31.25 -10.95 -6.72
N SER A 242 30.27 -11.82 -6.51
CA SER A 242 30.06 -13.00 -7.38
C SER A 242 29.58 -12.62 -8.79
N CYS A 243 28.79 -11.54 -8.91
CA CYS A 243 28.27 -11.07 -10.20
C CYS A 243 29.25 -10.15 -10.95
N GLN A 244 30.21 -9.52 -10.26
CA GLN A 244 31.05 -8.46 -10.83
C GLN A 244 31.84 -8.91 -12.07
N MET A 245 32.48 -10.05 -12.00
CA MET A 245 33.34 -10.54 -13.11
C MET A 245 32.52 -10.88 -14.36
N PRO A 246 31.46 -11.70 -14.29
CA PRO A 246 30.64 -11.98 -15.47
C PRO A 246 29.96 -10.71 -16.04
N VAL A 247 29.44 -9.82 -15.19
CA VAL A 247 28.83 -8.57 -15.65
C VAL A 247 29.85 -7.65 -16.33
N SER A 248 31.06 -7.54 -15.75
CA SER A 248 32.13 -6.74 -16.35
C SER A 248 32.55 -7.29 -17.71
N LEU A 249 32.68 -8.63 -17.84
CA LEU A 249 32.98 -9.28 -19.13
C LEU A 249 31.85 -9.06 -20.14
N ALA A 250 30.61 -9.23 -19.74
CA ALA A 250 29.45 -8.97 -20.61
C ALA A 250 29.46 -7.53 -21.13
N ARG A 251 29.67 -6.55 -20.25
CA ARG A 251 29.70 -5.11 -20.61
C ARG A 251 30.94 -4.71 -21.40
N ALA A 252 32.05 -5.38 -21.22
CA ALA A 252 33.27 -5.15 -22.00
C ALA A 252 33.20 -5.78 -23.39
N ILE A 253 32.71 -7.00 -23.52
CA ILE A 253 32.71 -7.78 -24.77
C ILE A 253 31.56 -7.35 -25.69
N SER A 254 30.35 -7.16 -25.18
CA SER A 254 29.16 -6.89 -26.03
C SER A 254 29.33 -5.68 -26.96
N PRO A 255 29.92 -4.53 -26.57
CA PRO A 255 30.08 -3.38 -27.45
C PRO A 255 31.26 -3.49 -28.42
N THR A 256 32.09 -4.54 -28.29
CA THR A 256 33.35 -4.68 -29.08
C THR A 256 33.12 -5.28 -30.47
N THR A 257 32.08 -4.83 -31.18
CA THR A 257 31.76 -5.26 -32.56
C THR A 257 32.93 -5.09 -33.52
N MET A 258 33.79 -4.07 -33.26
CA MET A 258 34.96 -3.77 -34.08
C MET A 258 36.05 -4.88 -34.07
N ILE A 259 36.15 -5.68 -33.02
CA ILE A 259 37.13 -6.78 -32.94
C ILE A 259 36.92 -7.79 -34.05
N THR A 260 35.67 -7.99 -34.48
CA THR A 260 35.34 -8.92 -35.58
C THR A 260 35.27 -8.24 -36.93
N ILE A 261 34.69 -7.02 -36.99
CA ILE A 261 34.45 -6.27 -38.23
C ILE A 261 35.78 -5.81 -38.86
N LEU A 262 36.69 -5.22 -38.07
CA LEU A 262 37.93 -4.65 -38.63
C LEU A 262 38.83 -5.69 -39.25
N PRO A 263 39.28 -6.77 -38.57
CA PRO A 263 40.24 -7.70 -39.20
C PRO A 263 39.61 -8.51 -40.33
N VAL A 264 38.38 -9.03 -40.12
CA VAL A 264 37.73 -9.85 -41.17
C VAL A 264 37.25 -9.01 -42.33
N GLY A 265 36.70 -7.83 -42.06
CA GLY A 265 36.28 -6.88 -43.10
C GLY A 265 37.47 -6.38 -43.92
N TRP A 266 38.62 -6.12 -43.30
CA TRP A 266 39.87 -5.81 -43.98
C TRP A 266 40.34 -6.91 -44.92
N LEU A 267 40.32 -8.17 -44.45
CA LEU A 267 40.67 -9.34 -45.30
C LEU A 267 39.71 -9.50 -46.49
N LEU A 268 38.41 -9.28 -46.29
CA LEU A 268 37.43 -9.34 -47.37
C LEU A 268 37.61 -8.19 -48.35
N TYR A 269 37.96 -6.98 -47.89
CA TYR A 269 38.26 -5.83 -48.72
C TYR A 269 39.51 -6.05 -49.55
N THR A 270 40.63 -6.43 -48.92
CA THR A 270 41.90 -6.69 -49.64
C THR A 270 41.81 -7.88 -50.59
N GLY A 271 40.97 -8.87 -50.29
CA GLY A 271 40.61 -9.97 -51.19
C GLY A 271 39.67 -9.59 -52.33
N GLY A 272 39.28 -8.33 -52.47
CA GLY A 272 38.44 -7.83 -53.56
C GLY A 272 36.96 -8.27 -53.49
N SER A 273 36.54 -8.93 -52.38
CA SER A 273 35.17 -9.43 -52.26
C SER A 273 34.23 -8.49 -51.50
N LEU A 274 34.73 -7.37 -50.93
CA LEU A 274 33.97 -6.38 -50.18
C LEU A 274 34.31 -4.96 -50.70
N PRO A 275 33.36 -4.17 -51.17
CA PRO A 275 33.59 -2.75 -51.50
C PRO A 275 33.97 -1.90 -50.29
N ILE A 276 34.84 -0.91 -50.47
CA ILE A 276 35.29 -0.02 -49.40
C ILE A 276 34.11 0.73 -48.77
N GLU A 277 33.12 1.10 -49.60
CA GLU A 277 31.88 1.77 -49.18
C GLU A 277 31.09 0.93 -48.17
N THR A 278 30.93 -0.36 -48.47
CA THR A 278 30.22 -1.28 -47.59
C THR A 278 31.01 -1.50 -46.31
N PHE A 279 32.34 -1.62 -46.39
CA PHE A 279 33.20 -1.82 -45.23
C PHE A 279 33.07 -0.63 -44.24
N ILE A 280 33.24 0.61 -44.73
CA ILE A 280 33.16 1.81 -43.89
C ILE A 280 31.76 2.01 -43.33
N THR A 281 30.72 1.86 -44.18
CA THR A 281 29.34 1.99 -43.72
C THR A 281 29.04 0.99 -42.60
N THR A 282 29.52 -0.25 -42.71
CA THR A 282 29.36 -1.27 -41.64
C THR A 282 30.08 -0.86 -40.37
N ILE A 283 31.31 -0.33 -40.44
CA ILE A 283 32.06 0.15 -39.29
C ILE A 283 31.26 1.19 -38.53
N VAL A 284 30.75 2.23 -39.21
CA VAL A 284 30.05 3.35 -38.57
C VAL A 284 28.71 2.90 -37.98
N LEU A 285 27.93 2.13 -38.74
CA LEU A 285 26.58 1.73 -38.31
C LEU A 285 26.62 0.69 -37.19
N SER A 286 27.60 -0.22 -37.16
CA SER A 286 27.70 -1.25 -36.13
C SER A 286 27.92 -0.69 -34.72
N LEU A 287 28.46 0.54 -34.59
CA LEU A 287 28.55 1.26 -33.31
C LEU A 287 27.19 1.55 -32.67
N GLY A 288 26.15 1.63 -33.49
CA GLY A 288 24.77 1.87 -33.04
C GLY A 288 24.03 0.63 -32.56
N ILE A 289 24.62 -0.58 -32.57
CA ILE A 289 23.91 -1.84 -32.27
C ILE A 289 24.03 -2.20 -30.78
N ALA A 290 25.23 -2.32 -30.26
CA ALA A 290 25.46 -2.96 -28.96
C ALA A 290 25.02 -2.11 -27.77
N GLY A 291 25.25 -0.79 -27.79
CA GLY A 291 24.87 0.12 -26.72
C GLY A 291 23.38 0.07 -26.38
N PRO A 292 22.49 0.31 -27.37
CA PRO A 292 21.04 0.21 -27.16
C PRO A 292 20.58 -1.17 -26.69
N LEU A 293 21.14 -2.28 -27.21
CA LEU A 293 20.77 -3.62 -26.76
C LEU A 293 21.15 -3.87 -25.30
N LEU A 294 22.30 -3.39 -24.85
CA LEU A 294 22.69 -3.47 -23.44
C LEU A 294 21.75 -2.63 -22.56
N ALA A 295 21.39 -1.41 -23.00
CA ALA A 295 20.43 -0.59 -22.29
C ALA A 295 19.05 -1.27 -22.21
N ALA A 296 18.60 -1.98 -23.25
CA ALA A 296 17.37 -2.76 -23.22
C ALA A 296 17.40 -3.87 -22.15
N MET A 297 18.57 -4.49 -21.92
CA MET A 297 18.71 -5.54 -20.89
C MET A 297 18.55 -5.00 -19.46
N ASP A 298 18.94 -3.75 -19.18
CA ASP A 298 18.79 -3.12 -17.87
C ASP A 298 17.29 -2.94 -17.48
N PHE A 299 16.36 -2.95 -18.44
CA PHE A 299 14.93 -2.91 -18.19
C PHE A 299 14.31 -4.23 -17.69
N VAL A 300 15.00 -5.36 -17.85
CA VAL A 300 14.49 -6.67 -17.40
C VAL A 300 14.26 -6.67 -15.89
N ASP A 301 15.21 -6.14 -15.11
CA ASP A 301 15.08 -5.99 -13.65
C ASP A 301 13.93 -5.07 -13.27
N SER A 302 13.77 -3.98 -14.02
CA SER A 302 12.66 -3.02 -13.83
C SER A 302 11.30 -3.67 -14.07
N LEU A 303 11.19 -4.53 -15.10
CA LEU A 303 9.97 -5.30 -15.38
C LEU A 303 9.63 -6.28 -14.26
N ALA A 304 10.62 -7.01 -13.73
CA ALA A 304 10.43 -7.93 -12.62
C ALA A 304 9.95 -7.20 -11.36
N LYS A 305 10.55 -6.04 -11.05
CA LYS A 305 10.15 -5.19 -9.94
C LYS A 305 8.71 -4.70 -10.08
N VAL A 306 8.35 -4.15 -11.24
CA VAL A 306 6.97 -3.71 -11.54
C VAL A 306 6.01 -4.88 -11.40
N GLY A 307 6.35 -6.06 -11.90
CA GLY A 307 5.54 -7.27 -11.75
C GLY A 307 5.24 -7.63 -10.30
N THR A 308 6.24 -7.54 -9.42
CA THR A 308 6.09 -7.81 -7.98
C THR A 308 5.15 -6.78 -7.32
N ILE A 309 5.31 -5.50 -7.66
CA ILE A 309 4.48 -4.43 -7.09
C ILE A 309 3.03 -4.55 -7.56
N VAL A 310 2.82 -4.81 -8.85
CA VAL A 310 1.47 -5.07 -9.40
C VAL A 310 0.83 -6.25 -8.67
N GLY A 311 1.57 -7.32 -8.38
CA GLY A 311 1.10 -8.44 -7.58
C GLY A 311 0.67 -8.04 -6.17
N SER A 312 1.42 -7.16 -5.50
CA SER A 312 1.08 -6.63 -4.16
C SER A 312 -0.18 -5.75 -4.19
N VAL A 313 -0.30 -4.88 -5.19
CA VAL A 313 -1.49 -4.06 -5.41
C VAL A 313 -2.71 -4.93 -5.72
N ASP A 314 -2.54 -5.92 -6.59
CA ASP A 314 -3.61 -6.82 -7.01
C ASP A 314 -4.13 -7.71 -5.87
N ALA A 315 -3.25 -8.09 -4.94
CA ALA A 315 -3.63 -8.78 -3.71
C ALA A 315 -4.60 -7.94 -2.85
N ILE A 316 -4.42 -6.62 -2.81
CA ILE A 316 -5.35 -5.71 -2.11
C ILE A 316 -6.65 -5.55 -2.92
N LEU A 317 -6.54 -5.24 -4.22
CA LEU A 317 -7.70 -4.97 -5.08
C LEU A 317 -8.64 -6.17 -5.23
N ASN A 318 -8.07 -7.40 -5.29
CA ASN A 318 -8.82 -8.65 -5.35
C ASN A 318 -9.06 -9.27 -3.96
N GLY A 319 -8.66 -8.58 -2.87
CA GLY A 319 -8.97 -9.01 -1.51
C GLY A 319 -10.48 -9.10 -1.29
N ALA A 320 -10.90 -9.97 -0.36
CA ALA A 320 -12.31 -10.14 -0.04
C ALA A 320 -12.96 -8.80 0.31
N GLU A 321 -14.16 -8.56 -0.19
CA GLU A 321 -15.05 -7.49 0.27
C GLU A 321 -16.07 -8.09 1.23
N GLN A 322 -16.59 -7.27 2.13
CA GLN A 322 -17.78 -7.64 2.86
C GLN A 322 -18.96 -7.70 1.88
N ASP A 323 -19.64 -8.85 1.85
CA ASP A 323 -20.76 -9.07 0.94
C ASP A 323 -22.04 -8.53 1.60
N HIS A 324 -22.31 -7.26 1.39
CA HIS A 324 -23.48 -6.54 1.89
C HIS A 324 -24.42 -6.16 0.74
N GLY A 325 -25.74 -6.12 1.04
CA GLY A 325 -26.74 -5.73 0.06
C GLY A 325 -26.51 -4.32 -0.50
N GLU A 326 -26.90 -4.09 -1.74
CA GLU A 326 -26.85 -2.78 -2.38
C GLU A 326 -28.19 -2.01 -2.24
N THR A 327 -29.28 -2.74 -2.01
CA THR A 327 -30.62 -2.18 -1.91
C THR A 327 -30.88 -1.68 -0.49
N PRO A 328 -31.33 -0.43 -0.29
CA PRO A 328 -31.67 0.08 1.03
C PRO A 328 -32.69 -0.83 1.75
N ALA A 329 -32.37 -1.20 2.99
CA ALA A 329 -33.21 -2.04 3.84
C ALA A 329 -34.25 -1.19 4.58
N GLU A 330 -35.47 -1.73 4.72
CA GLU A 330 -36.51 -1.14 5.59
C GLU A 330 -36.51 -1.87 6.93
N PHE A 331 -36.40 -1.12 8.03
CA PHE A 331 -36.34 -1.67 9.38
C PHE A 331 -37.73 -1.75 10.01
N GLN A 332 -38.09 -2.93 10.52
CA GLN A 332 -39.33 -3.16 11.30
C GLN A 332 -39.05 -3.00 12.80
N GLY A 333 -38.58 -1.82 13.21
CA GLY A 333 -38.09 -1.57 14.56
C GLY A 333 -36.57 -1.40 14.60
N ARG A 334 -35.97 -1.56 15.80
CA ARG A 334 -34.50 -1.43 16.00
C ARG A 334 -33.96 -2.48 16.98
N ASP A 335 -34.69 -3.56 17.18
CA ASP A 335 -34.20 -4.68 17.97
C ASP A 335 -33.03 -5.35 17.24
N ILE A 336 -32.03 -5.76 18.01
CA ILE A 336 -30.89 -6.51 17.48
C ILE A 336 -31.03 -7.95 17.94
N GLN A 337 -30.99 -8.89 17.01
CA GLN A 337 -31.08 -10.31 17.33
C GLN A 337 -29.89 -11.08 16.75
N LEU A 338 -29.18 -11.80 17.60
CA LEU A 338 -28.16 -12.77 17.26
C LEU A 338 -28.77 -14.14 17.29
N SER A 339 -28.61 -14.92 16.24
CA SER A 339 -29.17 -16.27 16.11
C SER A 339 -28.07 -17.28 15.75
N HIS A 340 -27.69 -18.12 16.71
CA HIS A 340 -26.69 -19.18 16.54
C HIS A 340 -25.34 -18.65 15.96
N VAL A 341 -24.87 -17.50 16.42
CA VAL A 341 -23.68 -16.82 15.89
C VAL A 341 -22.41 -17.52 16.35
N SER A 342 -21.61 -18.00 15.38
CA SER A 342 -20.23 -18.40 15.60
C SER A 342 -19.31 -17.51 14.77
N PHE A 343 -18.12 -17.20 15.33
CA PHE A 343 -17.15 -16.32 14.69
C PHE A 343 -15.72 -16.61 15.12
N GLY A 344 -14.79 -16.52 14.16
CA GLY A 344 -13.35 -16.52 14.40
C GLY A 344 -12.65 -15.46 13.53
N TYR A 345 -11.67 -14.75 14.09
CA TYR A 345 -10.86 -13.80 13.32
C TYR A 345 -9.98 -14.50 12.27
N HIS A 346 -9.58 -15.76 12.55
CA HIS A 346 -8.87 -16.65 11.64
C HIS A 346 -9.64 -17.96 11.52
N ALA A 347 -9.52 -18.63 10.38
CA ALA A 347 -10.28 -19.84 10.08
C ALA A 347 -10.00 -21.02 11.02
N ASP A 348 -8.84 -21.01 11.70
CA ASP A 348 -8.38 -22.07 12.61
C ASP A 348 -8.76 -21.85 14.07
N LYS A 349 -9.34 -20.68 14.42
CA LYS A 349 -9.64 -20.34 15.82
C LYS A 349 -10.96 -19.60 15.96
N GLU A 350 -12.00 -20.30 16.39
CA GLU A 350 -13.26 -19.68 16.79
C GLU A 350 -13.11 -18.92 18.12
N VAL A 351 -13.77 -17.77 18.21
CA VAL A 351 -13.82 -16.87 19.39
C VAL A 351 -15.23 -16.84 19.97
N LEU A 352 -16.25 -16.97 19.14
CA LEU A 352 -17.66 -17.07 19.56
C LEU A 352 -18.24 -18.39 19.12
N HIS A 353 -19.01 -19.04 20.01
CA HIS A 353 -19.55 -20.37 19.82
C HIS A 353 -21.05 -20.38 20.09
N ASP A 354 -21.88 -20.43 19.03
CA ASP A 354 -23.33 -20.60 19.12
C ASP A 354 -24.01 -19.54 20.02
N VAL A 355 -23.70 -18.25 19.78
CA VAL A 355 -24.22 -17.13 20.55
C VAL A 355 -25.60 -16.75 20.03
N SER A 356 -26.62 -16.80 20.93
CA SER A 356 -27.99 -16.35 20.66
C SER A 356 -28.41 -15.33 21.72
N LEU A 357 -28.87 -14.15 21.27
CA LEU A 357 -29.21 -13.00 22.15
C LEU A 357 -30.21 -12.10 21.45
N THR A 358 -31.15 -11.56 22.21
CA THR A 358 -32.03 -10.48 21.76
C THR A 358 -31.71 -9.21 22.59
N ILE A 359 -31.47 -8.08 21.91
CA ILE A 359 -31.25 -6.76 22.49
C ILE A 359 -32.44 -5.88 22.08
N PRO A 360 -33.34 -5.57 23.01
CA PRO A 360 -34.52 -4.76 22.71
C PRO A 360 -34.14 -3.31 22.35
N ALA A 361 -34.91 -2.70 21.45
CA ALA A 361 -34.72 -1.31 21.09
C ALA A 361 -34.94 -0.36 22.30
N GLY A 362 -34.09 0.66 22.41
CA GLY A 362 -34.21 1.67 23.46
C GLY A 362 -33.78 1.20 24.86
N THR A 363 -33.15 0.03 24.98
CA THR A 363 -32.63 -0.50 26.25
C THR A 363 -31.10 -0.41 26.34
N MET A 364 -30.57 -0.47 27.56
CA MET A 364 -29.15 -0.60 27.85
C MET A 364 -28.81 -2.08 28.10
N THR A 365 -28.02 -2.66 27.23
CA THR A 365 -27.45 -4.02 27.40
C THR A 365 -25.98 -3.94 27.71
N ALA A 366 -25.57 -4.48 28.85
CA ALA A 366 -24.18 -4.51 29.30
C ALA A 366 -23.58 -5.91 29.10
N PHE A 367 -22.40 -5.99 28.46
CA PHE A 367 -21.62 -7.21 28.31
C PHE A 367 -20.54 -7.28 29.38
N VAL A 368 -20.55 -8.36 30.15
CA VAL A 368 -19.56 -8.60 31.23
C VAL A 368 -18.95 -10.00 31.11
N GLY A 369 -17.78 -10.20 31.69
CA GLY A 369 -17.08 -11.48 31.65
C GLY A 369 -15.57 -11.32 31.71
N PRO A 370 -14.80 -12.41 31.84
CA PRO A 370 -13.34 -12.37 31.88
C PRO A 370 -12.74 -11.71 30.62
N SER A 371 -11.48 -11.26 30.73
CA SER A 371 -10.76 -10.75 29.55
C SER A 371 -10.64 -11.85 28.49
N GLY A 372 -10.82 -11.49 27.22
CA GLY A 372 -10.80 -12.46 26.11
C GLY A 372 -12.05 -13.34 25.98
N SER A 373 -13.13 -13.10 26.73
CA SER A 373 -14.35 -13.92 26.64
C SER A 373 -15.21 -13.70 25.38
N GLY A 374 -14.90 -12.69 24.53
CA GLY A 374 -15.61 -12.41 23.29
C GLY A 374 -16.54 -11.20 23.30
N LYS A 375 -16.61 -10.42 24.39
CA LYS A 375 -17.49 -9.24 24.54
C LYS A 375 -17.31 -8.19 23.42
N SER A 376 -16.09 -7.71 23.24
CA SER A 376 -15.78 -6.72 22.20
C SER A 376 -15.97 -7.30 20.78
N THR A 377 -15.82 -8.62 20.64
CA THR A 377 -16.11 -9.31 19.37
C THR A 377 -17.60 -9.24 19.03
N ILE A 378 -18.50 -9.52 19.99
CA ILE A 378 -19.95 -9.39 19.78
C ILE A 378 -20.30 -7.96 19.37
N ALA A 379 -19.78 -6.96 20.08
CA ALA A 379 -20.06 -5.55 19.77
C ALA A 379 -19.55 -5.14 18.38
N LYS A 380 -18.37 -5.61 17.97
CA LYS A 380 -17.79 -5.35 16.65
C LYS A 380 -18.56 -6.01 15.52
N LEU A 381 -19.11 -7.23 15.75
CA LEU A 381 -19.99 -7.90 14.80
C LEU A 381 -21.32 -7.14 14.63
N ILE A 382 -21.92 -6.66 15.72
CA ILE A 382 -23.14 -5.83 15.68
C ILE A 382 -22.88 -4.51 14.95
N ALA A 383 -21.68 -3.94 15.11
CA ALA A 383 -21.27 -2.73 14.38
C ALA A 383 -20.96 -2.96 12.89
N GLY A 384 -20.99 -4.22 12.41
CA GLY A 384 -20.73 -4.56 11.01
C GLY A 384 -19.26 -4.47 10.60
N PHE A 385 -18.33 -4.50 11.56
CA PHE A 385 -16.88 -4.48 11.25
C PHE A 385 -16.36 -5.82 10.72
N TRP A 386 -17.07 -6.90 10.99
CA TRP A 386 -16.86 -8.26 10.47
C TRP A 386 -18.21 -8.94 10.23
N ASP A 387 -18.24 -9.88 9.31
CA ASP A 387 -19.35 -10.78 9.10
C ASP A 387 -19.22 -12.03 9.95
N VAL A 388 -20.33 -12.61 10.35
CA VAL A 388 -20.36 -13.85 11.12
C VAL A 388 -19.87 -15.03 10.27
N THR A 389 -19.18 -15.99 10.90
CA THR A 389 -18.77 -17.23 10.22
C THR A 389 -19.96 -18.16 10.00
N SER A 390 -20.87 -18.25 10.98
CA SER A 390 -22.13 -18.97 10.86
C SER A 390 -23.21 -18.30 11.71
N GLY A 391 -24.46 -18.61 11.46
CA GLY A 391 -25.61 -17.94 12.07
C GLY A 391 -25.96 -16.62 11.39
N SER A 392 -26.68 -15.75 12.09
CA SER A 392 -27.08 -14.44 11.57
C SER A 392 -27.22 -13.41 12.67
N ILE A 393 -27.01 -12.14 12.31
CA ILE A 393 -27.33 -10.98 13.14
C ILE A 393 -28.33 -10.14 12.36
N THR A 394 -29.46 -9.80 13.01
CA THR A 394 -30.50 -8.98 12.38
C THR A 394 -30.66 -7.66 13.14
N LEU A 395 -30.96 -6.59 12.40
CA LEU A 395 -31.35 -5.28 12.91
C LEU A 395 -32.75 -4.95 12.37
N GLY A 396 -33.73 -4.79 13.28
CA GLY A 396 -35.12 -4.53 12.89
C GLY A 396 -35.67 -5.58 11.93
N GLY A 397 -35.32 -6.87 12.12
CA GLY A 397 -35.74 -8.00 11.29
C GLY A 397 -34.93 -8.21 10.00
N GLN A 398 -33.99 -7.31 9.66
CA GLN A 398 -33.15 -7.43 8.47
C GLN A 398 -31.78 -7.99 8.84
N ASP A 399 -31.31 -9.04 8.15
CA ASP A 399 -29.94 -9.56 8.32
C ASP A 399 -28.91 -8.47 7.95
N LEU A 400 -27.88 -8.27 8.79
CA LEU A 400 -26.86 -7.24 8.56
C LEU A 400 -26.19 -7.37 7.19
N ARG A 401 -26.01 -8.59 6.69
CA ARG A 401 -25.44 -8.86 5.35
C ARG A 401 -26.30 -8.35 4.19
N HIS A 402 -27.60 -8.15 4.41
CA HIS A 402 -28.50 -7.60 3.40
C HIS A 402 -28.67 -6.08 3.49
N ILE A 403 -28.07 -5.43 4.51
CA ILE A 403 -28.10 -4.00 4.69
C ILE A 403 -26.85 -3.37 4.04
N PRO A 404 -26.96 -2.37 3.15
CA PRO A 404 -25.80 -1.65 2.64
C PRO A 404 -24.91 -1.13 3.78
N LEU A 405 -23.60 -1.34 3.70
CA LEU A 405 -22.63 -0.94 4.77
C LEU A 405 -22.80 0.53 5.19
N LYS A 406 -23.02 1.43 4.23
CA LYS A 406 -23.27 2.85 4.54
C LYS A 406 -24.51 3.02 5.41
N GLN A 407 -25.60 2.35 5.07
CA GLN A 407 -26.85 2.42 5.85
C GLN A 407 -26.68 1.81 7.24
N LEU A 408 -25.96 0.69 7.35
CA LEU A 408 -25.63 0.05 8.63
C LEU A 408 -24.78 0.98 9.51
N TYR A 409 -23.75 1.58 8.95
CA TYR A 409 -22.90 2.51 9.68
C TYR A 409 -23.66 3.78 10.12
N ASP A 410 -24.66 4.24 9.38
CA ASP A 410 -25.52 5.34 9.82
C ASP A 410 -26.38 4.98 11.05
N GLN A 411 -26.65 3.66 11.28
CA GLN A 411 -27.41 3.20 12.44
C GLN A 411 -26.59 3.06 13.73
N VAL A 412 -25.25 2.95 13.64
CA VAL A 412 -24.40 2.62 14.80
C VAL A 412 -23.35 3.70 15.04
N ALA A 413 -23.31 4.26 16.25
CA ALA A 413 -22.18 5.04 16.74
C ALA A 413 -21.29 4.15 17.62
N PHE A 414 -20.01 4.05 17.30
CA PHE A 414 -19.05 3.22 18.03
C PHE A 414 -18.01 4.12 18.71
N VAL A 415 -17.92 4.05 20.04
CA VAL A 415 -16.88 4.69 20.84
C VAL A 415 -15.90 3.61 21.28
N SER A 416 -14.73 3.57 20.65
CA SER A 416 -13.69 2.58 20.92
C SER A 416 -12.83 2.94 22.13
N GLN A 417 -12.15 1.96 22.67
CA GLN A 417 -11.18 2.14 23.77
C GLN A 417 -10.02 3.07 23.38
N ASP A 418 -9.51 2.97 22.16
CA ASP A 418 -8.31 3.71 21.69
C ASP A 418 -8.57 5.20 21.42
N ASN A 419 -9.84 5.60 21.23
CA ASN A 419 -10.28 6.99 21.00
C ASN A 419 -9.37 7.73 19.99
N TYR A 420 -9.13 7.14 18.81
CA TYR A 420 -8.21 7.68 17.81
C TYR A 420 -8.69 9.05 17.27
N LEU A 421 -7.75 10.00 17.24
CA LEU A 421 -7.95 11.32 16.64
C LEU A 421 -7.01 11.49 15.43
N PHE A 422 -7.54 12.10 14.38
CA PHE A 422 -6.75 12.43 13.19
C PHE A 422 -5.89 13.66 13.45
N ASP A 423 -4.79 13.78 12.71
CA ASP A 423 -3.90 14.94 12.76
C ASP A 423 -4.54 16.15 12.06
N GLU A 424 -5.63 16.60 12.66
CA GLU A 424 -6.47 17.73 12.24
C GLU A 424 -6.88 18.54 13.46
N SER A 425 -7.61 19.65 13.21
CA SER A 425 -8.14 20.44 14.32
C SER A 425 -9.15 19.64 15.16
N ILE A 426 -9.33 20.01 16.42
CA ILE A 426 -10.36 19.43 17.31
C ILE A 426 -11.75 19.59 16.67
N ARG A 427 -12.02 20.73 16.03
CA ARG A 427 -13.27 20.99 15.32
C ARG A 427 -13.54 19.94 14.25
N GLU A 428 -12.58 19.67 13.40
CA GLU A 428 -12.73 18.70 12.32
C GLU A 428 -12.81 17.26 12.85
N ASN A 429 -12.06 16.93 13.91
CA ASN A 429 -12.18 15.65 14.58
C ASN A 429 -13.59 15.39 15.12
N ILE A 430 -14.28 16.40 15.66
CA ILE A 430 -15.69 16.28 16.10
C ILE A 430 -16.62 16.22 14.89
N ARG A 431 -16.39 17.09 13.87
CA ARG A 431 -17.21 17.16 12.64
C ARG A 431 -17.24 15.86 11.84
N MET A 432 -16.24 14.96 12.01
CA MET A 432 -16.29 13.62 11.41
C MET A 432 -17.56 12.84 11.75
N GLY A 433 -18.20 13.09 12.89
CA GLY A 433 -19.49 12.46 13.23
C GLY A 433 -20.59 12.80 12.21
N ARG A 434 -20.58 14.01 11.67
CA ARG A 434 -21.49 14.49 10.61
C ARG A 434 -20.81 15.61 9.81
N PRO A 435 -20.20 15.28 8.65
CA PRO A 435 -19.39 16.22 7.85
C PRO A 435 -20.12 17.51 7.44
N ALA A 436 -21.45 17.46 7.32
CA ALA A 436 -22.28 18.63 6.98
C ALA A 436 -22.62 19.53 8.17
N ALA A 437 -22.15 19.22 9.39
CA ALA A 437 -22.47 19.97 10.59
C ALA A 437 -21.80 21.35 10.58
N THR A 438 -22.54 22.35 11.03
CA THR A 438 -22.07 23.71 11.23
C THR A 438 -21.16 23.82 12.45
N ASP A 439 -20.36 24.88 12.52
CA ASP A 439 -19.50 25.15 13.68
C ASP A 439 -20.31 25.26 14.99
N ALA A 440 -21.51 25.86 14.94
CA ALA A 440 -22.39 25.98 16.09
C ALA A 440 -22.86 24.61 16.61
N GLU A 441 -23.18 23.67 15.72
CA GLU A 441 -23.56 22.30 16.09
C GLU A 441 -22.39 21.55 16.71
N VAL A 442 -21.17 21.68 16.14
CA VAL A 442 -19.94 21.11 16.71
C VAL A 442 -19.68 21.66 18.12
N GLU A 443 -19.80 22.98 18.33
CA GLU A 443 -19.60 23.59 19.65
C GLU A 443 -20.71 23.18 20.66
N ALA A 444 -21.93 23.00 20.19
CA ALA A 444 -23.04 22.54 21.02
C ALA A 444 -22.82 21.12 21.55
N VAL A 445 -22.39 20.16 20.70
CA VAL A 445 -22.10 18.80 21.15
C VAL A 445 -20.81 18.73 21.99
N ALA A 446 -19.83 19.58 21.70
CA ALA A 446 -18.61 19.67 22.51
C ALA A 446 -18.95 20.17 23.94
N LYS A 447 -19.85 21.10 24.07
CA LYS A 447 -20.36 21.56 25.38
C LYS A 447 -21.15 20.45 26.08
N ALA A 448 -21.99 19.72 25.35
CA ALA A 448 -22.74 18.57 25.89
C ALA A 448 -21.84 17.44 26.36
N ALA A 449 -20.74 17.20 25.66
CA ALA A 449 -19.73 16.19 26.00
C ALA A 449 -18.69 16.66 27.07
N GLY A 450 -18.83 17.90 27.58
CA GLY A 450 -17.92 18.43 28.58
C GLY A 450 -16.50 18.74 28.09
N CYS A 451 -16.34 18.97 26.77
CA CYS A 451 -15.04 19.32 26.20
C CYS A 451 -14.86 20.82 25.89
N ASP A 452 -15.92 21.63 25.82
CA ASP A 452 -15.83 23.05 25.44
C ASP A 452 -14.86 23.86 26.31
N ALA A 453 -14.89 23.63 27.64
CA ALA A 453 -14.06 24.40 28.58
C ALA A 453 -12.56 24.16 28.33
N PHE A 454 -12.12 22.91 28.23
CA PHE A 454 -10.70 22.62 27.98
C PHE A 454 -10.30 23.03 26.56
N ILE A 455 -11.17 22.83 25.55
CA ILE A 455 -10.88 23.25 24.18
C ILE A 455 -10.61 24.75 24.12
N ARG A 456 -11.45 25.57 24.77
CA ARG A 456 -11.28 27.03 24.80
C ARG A 456 -10.08 27.49 25.60
N SER A 457 -9.55 26.66 26.51
CA SER A 457 -8.30 26.94 27.25
C SER A 457 -7.03 26.71 26.42
N LEU A 458 -7.12 26.00 25.31
CA LEU A 458 -6.00 25.77 24.41
C LEU A 458 -5.67 27.05 23.61
N GLU A 459 -4.41 27.23 23.23
CA GLU A 459 -3.92 28.43 22.53
C GLU A 459 -4.70 28.78 21.26
N HIS A 460 -5.13 27.76 20.48
CA HIS A 460 -5.92 27.94 19.26
C HIS A 460 -7.37 27.45 19.39
N GLY A 461 -7.85 27.17 20.60
CA GLY A 461 -9.21 26.71 20.87
C GLY A 461 -9.60 25.52 19.98
N TYR A 462 -10.76 25.59 19.33
CA TYR A 462 -11.24 24.57 18.39
C TYR A 462 -10.34 24.36 17.15
N GLY A 463 -9.50 25.35 16.82
CA GLY A 463 -8.51 25.25 15.73
C GLY A 463 -7.23 24.50 16.11
N THR A 464 -7.08 24.07 17.36
CA THR A 464 -5.89 23.34 17.82
C THR A 464 -5.77 22.02 17.09
N VAL A 465 -4.63 21.78 16.43
CA VAL A 465 -4.29 20.51 15.78
C VAL A 465 -3.75 19.54 16.84
N VAL A 466 -4.35 18.36 16.91
CA VAL A 466 -4.12 17.43 18.04
C VAL A 466 -2.90 16.51 17.89
N GLY A 467 -2.26 16.52 16.72
CA GLY A 467 -1.21 15.56 16.37
C GLY A 467 -1.74 14.15 16.08
N GLY A 468 -0.92 13.33 15.42
CA GLY A 468 -1.32 11.96 15.08
C GLY A 468 -1.71 11.14 16.31
N GLY A 469 -2.89 10.54 16.28
CA GLY A 469 -3.45 9.79 17.40
C GLY A 469 -3.85 10.64 18.63
N GLY A 470 -3.83 11.98 18.51
CA GLY A 470 -4.13 12.88 19.64
C GLY A 470 -3.00 13.00 20.67
N ALA A 471 -1.76 12.97 20.19
CA ALA A 471 -0.54 12.93 21.02
C ALA A 471 -0.41 14.09 22.05
N HIS A 472 -1.06 15.22 21.79
CA HIS A 472 -1.04 16.42 22.63
C HIS A 472 -2.18 16.49 23.66
N LEU A 473 -3.05 15.47 23.72
CA LEU A 473 -4.21 15.44 24.61
C LEU A 473 -4.10 14.28 25.62
N SER A 474 -4.65 14.50 26.81
CA SER A 474 -4.82 13.44 27.81
C SER A 474 -5.81 12.36 27.34
N GLY A 475 -5.79 11.18 27.97
CA GLY A 475 -6.74 10.11 27.65
C GLY A 475 -8.20 10.53 27.79
N GLY A 476 -8.51 11.25 28.88
CA GLY A 476 -9.88 11.74 29.13
C GLY A 476 -10.34 12.82 28.15
N GLU A 477 -9.44 13.69 27.66
CA GLU A 477 -9.75 14.68 26.64
C GLU A 477 -10.04 14.03 25.29
N ARG A 478 -9.21 13.06 24.87
CA ARG A 478 -9.47 12.27 23.64
C ARG A 478 -10.82 11.57 23.71
N GLN A 479 -11.14 10.97 24.85
CA GLN A 479 -12.39 10.28 25.05
C GLN A 479 -13.61 11.22 24.95
N ARG A 480 -13.56 12.40 25.57
CA ARG A 480 -14.65 13.38 25.47
C ARG A 480 -14.85 13.85 24.02
N ILE A 481 -13.78 14.03 23.26
CA ILE A 481 -13.86 14.34 21.82
C ILE A 481 -14.53 13.19 21.04
N ALA A 482 -14.18 11.92 21.34
CA ALA A 482 -14.82 10.76 20.72
C ALA A 482 -16.30 10.66 21.07
N ILE A 483 -16.69 10.98 22.31
CA ILE A 483 -18.10 11.08 22.72
C ILE A 483 -18.81 12.22 21.99
N ALA A 484 -18.20 13.40 21.86
CA ALA A 484 -18.75 14.51 21.08
C ALA A 484 -18.97 14.14 19.61
N ARG A 485 -18.03 13.39 19.02
CA ARG A 485 -18.15 12.82 17.66
C ARG A 485 -19.36 11.88 17.55
N ALA A 486 -19.54 10.99 18.52
CA ALA A 486 -20.69 10.08 18.57
C ALA A 486 -22.03 10.81 18.79
N MET A 487 -22.05 11.88 19.63
CA MET A 487 -23.22 12.74 19.81
C MET A 487 -23.60 13.46 18.51
N LEU A 488 -22.61 14.00 17.78
CA LEU A 488 -22.85 14.70 16.52
C LEU A 488 -23.39 13.78 15.43
N LYS A 489 -22.96 12.52 15.43
CA LYS A 489 -23.47 11.48 14.51
C LYS A 489 -24.94 11.17 14.77
N ASP A 490 -25.37 11.20 16.01
CA ASP A 490 -26.75 10.98 16.48
C ASP A 490 -27.38 9.66 16.01
N ALA A 491 -26.57 8.58 15.96
CA ALA A 491 -27.05 7.26 15.58
C ALA A 491 -27.99 6.68 16.64
N PRO A 492 -29.00 5.86 16.23
CA PRO A 492 -29.97 5.26 17.16
C PRO A 492 -29.40 4.14 18.04
N ILE A 493 -28.29 3.53 17.62
CA ILE A 493 -27.58 2.50 18.38
C ILE A 493 -26.22 3.06 18.76
N VAL A 494 -25.85 2.92 20.05
CA VAL A 494 -24.55 3.37 20.58
C VAL A 494 -23.82 2.18 21.17
N VAL A 495 -22.61 1.93 20.70
CA VAL A 495 -21.70 0.91 21.25
C VAL A 495 -20.58 1.63 21.99
N LEU A 496 -20.41 1.30 23.28
CA LEU A 496 -19.38 1.84 24.16
C LEU A 496 -18.43 0.72 24.58
N ASP A 497 -17.20 0.73 24.04
CA ASP A 497 -16.16 -0.23 24.41
C ASP A 497 -15.21 0.44 25.41
N GLU A 498 -15.28 0.03 26.69
CA GLU A 498 -14.47 0.55 27.81
C GLU A 498 -14.49 2.09 27.97
N ALA A 499 -15.64 2.73 27.82
CA ALA A 499 -15.76 4.19 27.84
C ALA A 499 -15.30 4.88 29.16
N THR A 500 -14.82 4.17 30.17
CA THR A 500 -14.41 4.76 31.47
C THR A 500 -13.11 4.18 32.04
N ALA A 501 -12.33 3.42 31.25
CA ALA A 501 -11.04 2.90 31.68
C ALA A 501 -9.97 4.01 31.64
N TYR A 502 -9.12 4.08 32.67
CA TYR A 502 -7.95 4.99 32.74
C TYR A 502 -8.23 6.50 32.85
N ILE A 503 -9.35 6.92 33.47
CA ILE A 503 -9.67 8.33 33.66
C ILE A 503 -9.43 8.68 35.14
N ASP A 504 -8.84 9.87 35.37
CA ASP A 504 -8.71 10.44 36.71
C ASP A 504 -10.10 10.65 37.34
N PRO A 505 -10.26 10.47 38.67
CA PRO A 505 -11.58 10.57 39.34
C PRO A 505 -12.35 11.86 39.06
N GLU A 506 -11.66 12.98 38.87
CA GLU A 506 -12.27 14.29 38.56
C GLU A 506 -12.88 14.30 37.15
N ASN A 507 -12.24 13.66 36.21
CA ASN A 507 -12.70 13.56 34.82
C ASN A 507 -13.76 12.46 34.64
N GLU A 508 -13.81 11.45 35.52
CA GLU A 508 -14.77 10.34 35.44
C GLU A 508 -16.21 10.84 35.54
N ALA A 509 -16.51 11.75 36.46
CA ALA A 509 -17.86 12.31 36.62
C ALA A 509 -18.33 13.09 35.37
N VAL A 510 -17.44 13.85 34.74
CA VAL A 510 -17.75 14.61 33.51
C VAL A 510 -18.01 13.66 32.34
N VAL A 511 -17.20 12.63 32.19
CA VAL A 511 -17.37 11.62 31.12
C VAL A 511 -18.65 10.81 31.35
N GLN A 512 -18.95 10.41 32.58
CA GLN A 512 -20.19 9.72 32.93
C GLN A 512 -21.44 10.55 32.58
N GLN A 513 -21.42 11.86 32.88
CA GLN A 513 -22.50 12.77 32.50
C GLN A 513 -22.63 12.89 30.97
N ALA A 514 -21.51 12.99 30.25
CA ALA A 514 -21.48 13.02 28.80
C ALA A 514 -22.05 11.73 28.19
N VAL A 515 -21.63 10.56 28.70
CA VAL A 515 -22.17 9.26 28.29
C VAL A 515 -23.67 9.21 28.56
N GLY A 516 -24.14 9.61 29.75
CA GLY A 516 -25.58 9.65 30.07
C GLY A 516 -26.41 10.48 29.08
N ARG A 517 -25.87 11.59 28.58
CA ARG A 517 -26.53 12.40 27.52
C ARG A 517 -26.47 11.69 26.13
N LEU A 518 -25.37 11.04 25.82
CA LEU A 518 -25.22 10.34 24.54
C LEU A 518 -26.22 9.19 24.40
N VAL A 519 -26.48 8.46 25.48
CA VAL A 519 -27.29 7.21 25.47
C VAL A 519 -28.79 7.46 25.63
N ALA A 520 -29.22 8.67 26.02
CA ALA A 520 -30.60 8.97 26.30
C ALA A 520 -31.54 8.68 25.11
N GLY A 521 -32.51 7.76 25.31
CA GLY A 521 -33.49 7.34 24.30
C GLY A 521 -32.95 6.49 23.15
N LYS A 522 -31.75 5.91 23.30
CA LYS A 522 -31.09 5.08 22.29
C LYS A 522 -30.96 3.63 22.75
N THR A 523 -30.71 2.73 21.81
CA THR A 523 -30.28 1.36 22.13
C THR A 523 -28.80 1.39 22.45
N VAL A 524 -28.40 0.91 23.61
CA VAL A 524 -27.02 1.05 24.11
C VAL A 524 -26.41 -0.30 24.39
N LEU A 525 -25.24 -0.54 23.83
CA LEU A 525 -24.39 -1.70 24.15
C LEU A 525 -23.16 -1.20 24.88
N VAL A 526 -22.96 -1.69 26.11
CA VAL A 526 -21.80 -1.31 26.94
C VAL A 526 -20.94 -2.53 27.17
N ILE A 527 -19.67 -2.47 26.82
CA ILE A 527 -18.67 -3.46 27.24
C ILE A 527 -18.05 -2.92 28.53
N ALA A 528 -18.39 -3.56 29.64
CA ALA A 528 -18.02 -3.06 30.96
C ALA A 528 -16.84 -3.81 31.57
N HIS A 529 -15.85 -3.07 32.03
CA HIS A 529 -14.77 -3.56 32.90
C HIS A 529 -15.03 -3.22 34.37
N ARG A 530 -15.87 -2.22 34.65
CA ARG A 530 -16.28 -1.84 36.01
C ARG A 530 -17.75 -2.20 36.21
N LEU A 531 -18.01 -3.24 37.00
CA LEU A 531 -19.38 -3.72 37.24
C LEU A 531 -20.28 -2.68 37.94
N SER A 532 -19.68 -1.76 38.71
CA SER A 532 -20.44 -0.70 39.41
C SER A 532 -21.14 0.28 38.45
N THR A 533 -20.69 0.43 37.21
CA THR A 533 -21.24 1.36 36.25
C THR A 533 -22.46 0.83 35.50
N ILE A 534 -22.71 -0.48 35.60
CA ILE A 534 -23.76 -1.16 34.80
C ILE A 534 -24.85 -1.78 35.68
N THR A 535 -24.88 -1.50 36.97
CA THR A 535 -25.92 -2.02 37.89
C THR A 535 -27.33 -1.58 37.51
N GLY A 536 -27.47 -0.43 36.81
CA GLY A 536 -28.71 0.10 36.28
C GLY A 536 -29.02 -0.31 34.84
N ALA A 537 -28.27 -1.24 34.24
CA ALA A 537 -28.56 -1.73 32.91
C ALA A 537 -29.86 -2.55 32.87
N ASP A 538 -30.67 -2.38 31.82
CA ASP A 538 -31.90 -3.13 31.64
C ASP A 538 -31.63 -4.63 31.45
N GLN A 539 -30.48 -4.94 30.84
CA GLN A 539 -30.02 -6.30 30.59
C GLN A 539 -28.51 -6.40 30.77
N ILE A 540 -28.04 -7.41 31.49
CA ILE A 540 -26.63 -7.76 31.63
C ILE A 540 -26.41 -9.13 31.01
N VAL A 541 -25.47 -9.24 30.10
CA VAL A 541 -25.09 -10.48 29.40
C VAL A 541 -23.73 -10.93 29.91
N VAL A 542 -23.70 -12.08 30.57
CA VAL A 542 -22.47 -12.69 31.07
C VAL A 542 -21.87 -13.57 30.01
N VAL A 543 -20.69 -13.19 29.50
CA VAL A 543 -19.99 -13.91 28.43
C VAL A 543 -18.77 -14.63 29.01
N ASN A 544 -18.63 -15.91 28.73
CA ASN A 544 -17.51 -16.72 29.14
C ASN A 544 -17.10 -17.72 28.06
N GLY A 545 -15.81 -17.76 27.71
CA GLY A 545 -15.28 -18.71 26.71
C GLY A 545 -16.03 -18.65 25.36
N GLY A 546 -16.40 -17.47 24.88
CA GLY A 546 -17.10 -17.29 23.62
C GLY A 546 -18.59 -17.67 23.61
N ARG A 547 -19.19 -17.95 24.79
CA ARG A 547 -20.60 -18.32 24.94
C ARG A 547 -21.32 -17.38 25.89
N ILE A 548 -22.62 -17.22 25.72
CA ILE A 548 -23.45 -16.56 26.72
C ILE A 548 -23.69 -17.55 27.86
N GLN A 549 -23.25 -17.18 29.05
CA GLN A 549 -23.38 -17.95 30.26
C GLN A 549 -24.76 -17.75 30.92
N ASP A 550 -25.17 -16.48 31.00
CA ASP A 550 -26.44 -16.08 31.61
C ASP A 550 -26.85 -14.67 31.15
N VAL A 551 -28.13 -14.35 31.24
CA VAL A 551 -28.70 -13.04 30.86
C VAL A 551 -29.74 -12.62 31.89
N GLY A 552 -29.66 -11.43 32.44
CA GLY A 552 -30.64 -10.92 33.40
C GLY A 552 -30.30 -9.53 33.91
N THR A 553 -31.05 -9.06 34.87
CA THR A 553 -30.76 -7.83 35.62
C THR A 553 -29.68 -8.07 36.68
N HIS A 554 -29.08 -7.00 37.20
CA HIS A 554 -28.07 -7.08 38.25
C HIS A 554 -28.55 -7.95 39.45
N GLY A 555 -29.78 -7.73 39.92
CA GLY A 555 -30.34 -8.45 41.07
C GLY A 555 -30.60 -9.94 40.80
N GLU A 556 -30.99 -10.32 39.56
CA GLU A 556 -31.19 -11.69 39.15
C GLU A 556 -29.86 -12.44 39.02
N LEU A 557 -28.87 -11.85 38.36
CA LEU A 557 -27.55 -12.46 38.18
C LEU A 557 -26.78 -12.63 39.49
N LEU A 558 -26.94 -11.72 40.45
CA LEU A 558 -26.39 -11.88 41.81
C LEU A 558 -26.98 -13.08 42.54
N LYS A 559 -28.19 -13.55 42.19
CA LYS A 559 -28.82 -14.73 42.81
C LYS A 559 -28.48 -16.01 42.06
N ASN A 560 -28.46 -15.95 40.71
CA ASN A 560 -28.55 -17.13 39.85
C ASN A 560 -27.24 -17.45 39.14
N CYS A 561 -26.34 -16.48 38.91
CA CYS A 561 -25.13 -16.68 38.12
C CYS A 561 -23.87 -16.69 39.00
N PRO A 562 -23.24 -17.86 39.24
CA PRO A 562 -22.04 -17.96 40.10
C PRO A 562 -20.86 -17.13 39.59
N LEU A 563 -20.64 -17.10 38.28
CA LEU A 563 -19.57 -16.32 37.66
C LEU A 563 -19.76 -14.81 37.90
N TYR A 564 -21.00 -14.32 37.76
CA TYR A 564 -21.29 -12.91 38.02
C TYR A 564 -21.07 -12.54 39.49
N GLN A 565 -21.49 -13.42 40.40
CA GLN A 565 -21.26 -13.25 41.84
C GLN A 565 -19.75 -13.17 42.17
N GLU A 566 -18.94 -14.05 41.59
CA GLU A 566 -17.48 -14.07 41.78
C GLU A 566 -16.86 -12.75 41.29
N MET A 567 -17.22 -12.33 40.08
CA MET A 567 -16.74 -11.07 39.48
C MET A 567 -17.17 -9.84 40.31
N TRP A 568 -18.39 -9.86 40.84
CA TRP A 568 -18.89 -8.79 41.72
C TRP A 568 -18.13 -8.72 43.03
N ARG A 569 -17.91 -9.87 43.69
CA ARG A 569 -17.11 -9.95 44.94
C ARG A 569 -15.67 -9.46 44.72
N ALA A 570 -15.05 -9.89 43.64
CA ALA A 570 -13.70 -9.43 43.29
C ALA A 570 -13.66 -7.90 43.06
N HIS A 571 -14.67 -7.33 42.44
CA HIS A 571 -14.78 -5.90 42.18
C HIS A 571 -15.00 -5.09 43.51
N MET A 572 -15.82 -5.59 44.43
CA MET A 572 -16.09 -4.93 45.70
C MET A 572 -14.90 -5.05 46.66
N GLY A 573 -14.23 -6.22 46.71
CA GLY A 573 -13.02 -6.40 47.52
C GLY A 573 -11.84 -5.53 47.08
N ALA A 574 -11.72 -5.26 45.77
CA ALA A 574 -10.75 -4.30 45.26
C ALA A 574 -11.04 -2.86 45.71
N LYS A 575 -12.33 -2.45 45.76
CA LYS A 575 -12.74 -1.12 46.24
C LYS A 575 -12.49 -0.90 47.75
N GLU A 576 -12.68 -1.93 48.56
CA GLU A 576 -12.39 -1.85 50.01
C GLU A 576 -10.89 -1.76 50.27
N GLY A 577 -10.04 -2.40 49.45
CA GLY A 577 -8.60 -2.30 49.51
C GLY A 577 -8.00 -0.97 49.03
N GLU A 578 -8.70 -0.23 48.16
CA GLU A 578 -8.29 1.12 47.74
C GLU A 578 -8.67 2.22 48.77
N GLN A 579 -9.60 1.93 49.69
CA GLN A 579 -10.04 2.87 50.73
C GLN A 579 -9.34 2.68 52.07
N ALA A 580 -8.52 1.63 52.22
CA ALA A 580 -7.69 1.32 53.40
C ALA A 580 -6.22 1.68 53.14
#